data_3aa1adfce29e74cb1d45b15eff69d2d6
#
_entry.id   3aa1adfce29e74cb1d45b15eff69d2d6
#
_cell.length_a   1.000
_cell.length_b   1.000
_cell.length_c   1.000
_cell.angle_alpha   90.00
_cell.angle_beta   90.00
_cell.angle_gamma   90.00
#
_symmetry.space_group_name_H-M   'P 1'
#
loop_
_entity.id
_entity.type
_entity.pdbx_description
1 polymer ?
#
loop_
_entity_poly.entity_id
_entity_poly.type
_entity_poly.pdbx_seq_one_letter_code
_entity_poly.pdbx_strand_id
1 'polypeptide(L)'
;MKIVLASGSPRRRELFRLITEDFEIRVTNCDETIPESISAENAAEYLSVKKALAAVSDNKELIIGCDTAVVIDNQILGKPSSEEECRYMLTQLSGRTHTVFTGISMIYGGSRHSYTTATDVVFYNISENEISEYIKTGEPFDKAGGYGIQGKGSLFVRKIHGDYFNVVGLPLCSCLLY
;
A
#
# COMPACT_ATOMS: atom_id res chain seq x y z
N MET A 1 -17.07 13.86 -15.66
CA MET A 1 -16.03 14.12 -14.63
C MET A 1 -14.83 13.28 -14.99
N LYS A 2 -13.66 13.87 -15.09
CA LYS A 2 -12.43 13.12 -15.38
C LYS A 2 -11.87 12.55 -14.08
N ILE A 3 -11.54 11.27 -14.08
CA ILE A 3 -10.98 10.57 -12.90
C ILE A 3 -9.48 10.34 -13.12
N VAL A 4 -8.67 10.62 -12.13
CA VAL A 4 -7.22 10.48 -12.17
C VAL A 4 -6.75 9.65 -10.97
N LEU A 5 -6.08 8.53 -11.24
CA LEU A 5 -5.40 7.73 -10.22
C LEU A 5 -3.94 8.18 -10.12
N ALA A 6 -3.59 8.84 -9.02
CA ALA A 6 -2.24 9.34 -8.74
C ALA A 6 -1.34 8.20 -8.20
N SER A 7 -1.10 7.17 -9.00
CA SER A 7 -0.31 6.00 -8.59
C SER A 7 0.33 5.28 -9.78
N GLY A 8 1.62 4.95 -9.64
CA GLY A 8 2.34 4.10 -10.59
C GLY A 8 2.18 2.60 -10.34
N SER A 9 1.45 2.17 -9.30
CA SER A 9 1.30 0.77 -8.94
C SER A 9 0.43 0.00 -9.95
N PRO A 10 0.95 -1.05 -10.62
CA PRO A 10 0.15 -1.90 -11.50
C PRO A 10 -1.03 -2.54 -10.78
N ARG A 11 -0.83 -3.00 -9.53
CA ARG A 11 -1.87 -3.63 -8.71
C ARG A 11 -3.04 -2.70 -8.43
N ARG A 12 -2.76 -1.44 -8.07
CA ARG A 12 -3.82 -0.43 -7.86
C ARG A 12 -4.59 -0.14 -9.13
N ARG A 13 -3.91 -0.09 -10.27
CA ARG A 13 -4.55 0.10 -11.57
C ARG A 13 -5.49 -1.06 -11.90
N GLU A 14 -5.06 -2.30 -11.68
CA GLU A 14 -5.90 -3.49 -11.89
C GLU A 14 -7.13 -3.47 -10.98
N LEU A 15 -6.93 -3.16 -9.70
CA LEU A 15 -8.04 -3.04 -8.75
C LEU A 15 -9.00 -1.90 -9.12
N PHE A 16 -8.48 -0.75 -9.53
CA PHE A 16 -9.31 0.41 -9.87
C PHE A 16 -10.18 0.17 -11.10
N ARG A 17 -9.74 -0.68 -12.04
CA ARG A 17 -10.56 -1.13 -13.18
C ARG A 17 -11.81 -1.91 -12.77
N LEU A 18 -11.85 -2.48 -11.59
CA LEU A 18 -13.08 -3.11 -11.07
C LEU A 18 -14.16 -2.07 -10.71
N ILE A 19 -13.79 -0.81 -10.54
CA ILE A 19 -14.71 0.31 -10.29
C ILE A 19 -15.09 0.97 -11.60
N THR A 20 -14.12 1.32 -12.44
CA THR A 20 -14.31 1.99 -13.73
C THR A 20 -13.13 1.75 -14.65
N GLU A 21 -13.41 1.67 -15.97
CA GLU A 21 -12.37 1.63 -17.01
C GLU A 21 -11.96 3.05 -17.47
N ASP A 22 -12.79 4.06 -17.20
CA ASP A 22 -12.57 5.44 -17.65
C ASP A 22 -11.82 6.25 -16.58
N PHE A 23 -10.49 6.12 -16.56
CA PHE A 23 -9.59 6.92 -15.70
C PHE A 23 -8.21 7.09 -16.31
N GLU A 24 -7.54 8.17 -15.93
CA GLU A 24 -6.14 8.47 -16.28
C GLU A 24 -5.21 8.02 -15.16
N ILE A 25 -4.02 7.54 -15.52
CA ILE A 25 -2.90 7.33 -14.59
C ILE A 25 -2.01 8.56 -14.61
N ARG A 26 -1.79 9.16 -13.45
CA ARG A 26 -0.85 10.28 -13.31
C ARG A 26 0.14 10.00 -12.18
N VAL A 27 1.34 9.56 -12.57
CA VAL A 27 2.43 9.32 -11.61
C VAL A 27 3.08 10.65 -11.26
N THR A 28 3.25 10.91 -9.98
CA THR A 28 3.88 12.13 -9.47
C THR A 28 5.12 11.78 -8.67
N ASN A 29 6.16 12.60 -8.80
CA ASN A 29 7.34 12.55 -7.95
C ASN A 29 7.15 13.51 -6.77
N CYS A 30 6.41 13.08 -5.76
CA CYS A 30 6.34 13.83 -4.52
C CYS A 30 7.38 13.30 -3.53
N ASP A 31 7.85 14.16 -2.62
CA ASP A 31 8.68 13.74 -1.51
C ASP A 31 7.87 12.84 -0.58
N GLU A 32 8.30 11.59 -0.39
CA GLU A 32 7.65 10.57 0.46
C GLU A 32 8.22 10.54 1.89
N THR A 33 8.95 11.57 2.31
CA THR A 33 9.41 11.71 3.69
C THR A 33 8.22 11.87 4.63
N ILE A 34 8.17 11.05 5.66
CA ILE A 34 7.15 11.07 6.70
C ILE A 34 7.73 11.81 7.91
N PRO A 35 7.12 12.93 8.37
CA PRO A 35 7.55 13.62 9.58
C PRO A 35 7.43 12.74 10.82
N GLU A 36 8.33 12.90 11.79
CA GLU A 36 8.31 12.15 13.06
C GLU A 36 7.01 12.35 13.87
N SER A 37 6.31 13.46 13.63
CA SER A 37 5.00 13.73 14.27
C SER A 37 3.85 12.88 13.73
N ILE A 38 4.05 12.19 12.61
CA ILE A 38 3.04 11.30 12.00
C ILE A 38 3.25 9.89 12.53
N SER A 39 2.23 9.31 13.17
CA SER A 39 2.30 7.92 13.64
C SER A 39 2.34 6.93 12.47
N ALA A 40 2.86 5.73 12.71
CA ALA A 40 2.92 4.66 11.71
C ALA A 40 1.55 4.35 11.07
N GLU A 41 0.48 4.40 11.87
CA GLU A 41 -0.91 4.17 11.42
C GLU A 41 -1.39 5.23 10.44
N ASN A 42 -0.95 6.49 10.60
CA ASN A 42 -1.37 7.63 9.79
C ASN A 42 -0.45 7.90 8.59
N ALA A 43 0.67 7.18 8.49
CA ALA A 43 1.68 7.37 7.46
C ALA A 43 1.12 7.18 6.05
N ALA A 44 0.33 6.13 5.83
CA ALA A 44 -0.27 5.82 4.54
C ALA A 44 -1.27 6.91 4.09
N GLU A 45 -2.09 7.42 5.01
CA GLU A 45 -3.00 8.54 4.70
C GLU A 45 -2.24 9.80 4.36
N TYR A 46 -1.24 10.16 5.17
CA TYR A 46 -0.38 11.31 4.94
C TYR A 46 0.24 11.28 3.53
N LEU A 47 0.82 10.14 3.12
CA LEU A 47 1.41 10.00 1.80
C LEU A 47 0.37 9.98 0.68
N SER A 48 -0.81 9.41 0.92
CA SER A 48 -1.91 9.44 -0.06
C SER A 48 -2.36 10.87 -0.37
N VAL A 49 -2.41 11.74 0.66
CA VAL A 49 -2.70 13.18 0.52
C VAL A 49 -1.62 13.87 -0.32
N LYS A 50 -0.34 13.64 -0.01
CA LYS A 50 0.78 14.25 -0.78
C LYS A 50 0.71 13.84 -2.25
N LYS A 51 0.46 12.55 -2.54
CA LYS A 51 0.33 12.03 -3.91
C LYS A 51 -0.87 12.63 -4.64
N ALA A 52 -2.01 12.73 -3.98
CA ALA A 52 -3.19 13.34 -4.57
C ALA A 52 -2.96 14.83 -4.90
N LEU A 53 -2.44 15.62 -3.93
CA LEU A 53 -2.17 17.03 -4.12
C LEU A 53 -1.17 17.29 -5.26
N ALA A 54 -0.10 16.49 -5.36
CA ALA A 54 0.89 16.61 -6.42
C ALA A 54 0.33 16.29 -7.82
N ALA A 55 -0.79 15.58 -7.90
CA ALA A 55 -1.44 15.22 -9.17
C ALA A 55 -2.52 16.22 -9.61
N VAL A 56 -2.89 17.18 -8.78
CA VAL A 56 -3.93 18.18 -9.13
C VAL A 56 -3.43 19.05 -10.29
N SER A 57 -4.21 19.11 -11.36
CA SER A 57 -3.97 20.03 -12.48
C SER A 57 -5.20 20.89 -12.82
N ASP A 58 -6.41 20.38 -12.54
CA ASP A 58 -7.67 21.09 -12.74
C ASP A 58 -8.65 20.71 -11.63
N ASN A 59 -9.41 21.70 -11.12
CA ASN A 59 -10.45 21.49 -10.10
C ASN A 59 -11.66 20.69 -10.60
N LYS A 60 -11.75 20.39 -11.89
CA LYS A 60 -12.82 19.56 -12.50
C LYS A 60 -12.46 18.08 -12.56
N GLU A 61 -11.25 17.72 -12.13
CA GLU A 61 -10.78 16.34 -12.06
C GLU A 61 -11.02 15.77 -10.65
N LEU A 62 -11.47 14.51 -10.56
CA LEU A 62 -11.42 13.74 -9.33
C LEU A 62 -10.07 13.07 -9.23
N ILE A 63 -9.22 13.52 -8.33
CA ILE A 63 -7.89 12.97 -8.10
C ILE A 63 -7.95 11.97 -6.95
N ILE A 64 -7.41 10.77 -7.16
CA ILE A 64 -7.34 9.71 -6.16
C ILE A 64 -5.87 9.38 -5.89
N GLY A 65 -5.38 9.77 -4.73
CA GLY A 65 -4.07 9.39 -4.19
C GLY A 65 -4.19 8.18 -3.28
N CYS A 66 -3.17 7.32 -3.31
CA CYS A 66 -3.19 6.10 -2.51
C CYS A 66 -1.78 5.70 -2.09
N ASP A 67 -1.62 5.31 -0.82
CA ASP A 67 -0.37 4.75 -0.30
C ASP A 67 -0.63 3.57 0.62
N THR A 68 0.39 2.69 0.80
CA THR A 68 0.26 1.48 1.62
C THR A 68 1.51 1.32 2.48
N ALA A 69 1.31 1.13 3.78
CA ALA A 69 2.35 0.88 4.76
C ALA A 69 2.12 -0.47 5.46
N VAL A 70 3.19 -1.23 5.63
CA VAL A 70 3.22 -2.43 6.48
C VAL A 70 3.81 -2.03 7.82
N VAL A 71 3.10 -2.32 8.91
CA VAL A 71 3.50 -1.88 10.27
C VAL A 71 3.56 -3.07 11.22
N ILE A 72 4.67 -3.19 11.93
CA ILE A 72 4.85 -4.15 13.02
C ILE A 72 5.58 -3.44 14.18
N ASP A 73 5.16 -3.66 15.42
CA ASP A 73 5.74 -3.02 16.62
C ASP A 73 5.86 -1.49 16.48
N ASN A 74 4.87 -0.85 15.87
CA ASN A 74 4.85 0.59 15.57
C ASN A 74 5.98 1.06 14.60
N GLN A 75 6.62 0.13 13.90
CA GLN A 75 7.63 0.43 12.88
C GLN A 75 7.05 0.22 11.48
N ILE A 76 7.31 1.18 10.59
CA ILE A 76 6.93 1.08 9.18
C ILE A 76 8.01 0.28 8.46
N LEU A 77 7.61 -0.82 7.83
CA LEU A 77 8.46 -1.58 6.93
C LEU A 77 8.26 -1.07 5.50
N GLY A 78 9.26 -0.37 4.99
CA GLY A 78 9.30 0.13 3.61
C GLY A 78 9.50 -0.98 2.57
N LYS A 79 9.90 -0.58 1.37
CA LYS A 79 10.39 -1.51 0.35
C LYS A 79 11.84 -1.84 0.65
N PRO A 80 12.22 -3.12 0.68
CA PRO A 80 13.61 -3.47 0.93
C PRO A 80 14.52 -3.02 -0.20
N SER A 81 15.64 -2.40 0.15
CA SER A 81 16.67 -1.91 -0.78
C SER A 81 17.76 -2.95 -1.05
N SER A 82 17.84 -4.00 -0.23
CA SER A 82 18.80 -5.09 -0.35
C SER A 82 18.19 -6.44 0.07
N GLU A 83 18.89 -7.54 -0.25
CA GLU A 83 18.51 -8.87 0.20
C GLU A 83 18.56 -9.00 1.74
N GLU A 84 19.55 -8.37 2.37
CA GLU A 84 19.71 -8.37 3.83
C GLU A 84 18.53 -7.66 4.50
N GLU A 85 18.11 -6.51 3.98
CA GLU A 85 16.97 -5.77 4.49
C GLU A 85 15.67 -6.56 4.30
N CYS A 86 15.49 -7.19 3.13
CA CYS A 86 14.35 -8.05 2.86
C CYS A 86 14.29 -9.23 3.84
N ARG A 87 15.43 -9.90 4.06
CA ARG A 87 15.55 -11.00 5.02
C ARG A 87 15.19 -10.56 6.42
N TYR A 88 15.72 -9.41 6.85
CA TYR A 88 15.38 -8.82 8.15
C TYR A 88 13.87 -8.59 8.28
N MET A 89 13.24 -7.94 7.29
CA MET A 89 11.79 -7.68 7.31
C MET A 89 10.98 -8.97 7.42
N LEU A 90 11.24 -9.96 6.56
CA LEU A 90 10.52 -11.23 6.56
C LEU A 90 10.72 -12.02 7.87
N THR A 91 11.90 -11.94 8.47
CA THR A 91 12.18 -12.54 9.79
C THR A 91 11.36 -11.85 10.89
N GLN A 92 11.21 -10.52 10.85
CA GLN A 92 10.36 -9.80 11.80
C GLN A 92 8.88 -10.16 11.66
N LEU A 93 8.42 -10.48 10.46
CA LEU A 93 7.01 -10.84 10.17
C LEU A 93 6.71 -12.33 10.45
N SER A 94 7.73 -13.20 10.40
CA SER A 94 7.59 -14.66 10.53
C SER A 94 6.90 -15.08 11.83
N GLY A 95 5.80 -15.85 11.72
CA GLY A 95 5.03 -16.36 12.85
C GLY A 95 4.22 -15.32 13.61
N ARG A 96 4.15 -14.07 13.12
CA ARG A 96 3.55 -12.94 13.82
C ARG A 96 2.37 -12.33 13.06
N THR A 97 1.65 -11.47 13.76
CA THR A 97 0.64 -10.58 13.18
C THR A 97 1.25 -9.21 12.97
N HIS A 98 1.00 -8.63 11.80
CA HIS A 98 1.31 -7.25 11.47
C HIS A 98 0.11 -6.59 10.81
N THR A 99 0.10 -5.26 10.76
CA THR A 99 -1.02 -4.51 10.18
C THR A 99 -0.61 -3.83 8.88
N VAL A 100 -1.43 -3.97 7.87
CA VAL A 100 -1.31 -3.25 6.59
C VAL A 100 -2.30 -2.10 6.61
N PHE A 101 -1.78 -0.87 6.52
CA PHE A 101 -2.56 0.35 6.40
C PHE A 101 -2.52 0.84 4.95
N THR A 102 -3.68 1.08 4.35
CA THR A 102 -3.77 1.78 3.06
C THR A 102 -4.57 3.05 3.23
N GLY A 103 -3.90 4.17 2.98
CA GLY A 103 -4.50 5.50 2.94
C GLY A 103 -5.01 5.82 1.54
N ILE A 104 -6.18 6.46 1.49
CA ILE A 104 -6.78 7.00 0.28
C ILE A 104 -7.13 8.46 0.51
N SER A 105 -6.87 9.27 -0.51
CA SER A 105 -7.27 10.68 -0.54
C SER A 105 -7.93 11.00 -1.87
N MET A 106 -9.11 11.56 -1.81
CA MET A 106 -9.87 12.02 -2.95
C MET A 106 -9.96 13.55 -2.93
N ILE A 107 -9.65 14.19 -4.06
CA ILE A 107 -9.70 15.66 -4.21
C ILE A 107 -10.57 15.98 -5.42
N TYR A 108 -11.60 16.81 -5.20
CA TYR A 108 -12.48 17.32 -6.25
C TYR A 108 -13.02 18.70 -5.88
N GLY A 109 -13.00 19.65 -6.82
CA GLY A 109 -13.57 20.99 -6.60
C GLY A 109 -12.94 21.76 -5.45
N GLY A 110 -11.67 21.49 -5.10
CA GLY A 110 -10.99 22.06 -3.95
C GLY A 110 -11.32 21.40 -2.60
N SER A 111 -12.29 20.49 -2.55
CA SER A 111 -12.60 19.68 -1.37
C SER A 111 -11.72 18.43 -1.33
N ARG A 112 -11.35 18.00 -0.12
CA ARG A 112 -10.57 16.78 0.12
C ARG A 112 -11.29 15.87 1.11
N HIS A 113 -11.34 14.60 0.79
CA HIS A 113 -11.73 13.53 1.69
C HIS A 113 -10.60 12.49 1.78
N SER A 114 -10.21 12.11 2.98
CA SER A 114 -9.13 11.14 3.21
C SER A 114 -9.52 10.17 4.32
N TYR A 115 -9.06 8.93 4.22
CA TYR A 115 -9.24 7.92 5.25
C TYR A 115 -8.18 6.82 5.15
N THR A 116 -8.03 6.05 6.21
CA THR A 116 -7.15 4.87 6.28
C THR A 116 -7.97 3.62 6.52
N THR A 117 -7.65 2.55 5.82
CA THR A 117 -8.16 1.21 6.09
C THR A 117 -7.03 0.35 6.66
N ALA A 118 -7.32 -0.38 7.74
CA ALA A 118 -6.38 -1.29 8.39
C ALA A 118 -6.80 -2.75 8.19
N THR A 119 -5.83 -3.64 7.98
CA THR A 119 -6.04 -5.08 7.88
C THR A 119 -4.89 -5.81 8.55
N ASP A 120 -5.22 -6.68 9.50
CA ASP A 120 -4.22 -7.53 10.13
C ASP A 120 -3.92 -8.75 9.27
N VAL A 121 -2.64 -9.02 9.10
CA VAL A 121 -2.10 -10.17 8.37
C VAL A 121 -1.31 -11.04 9.32
N VAL A 122 -1.68 -12.31 9.41
CA VAL A 122 -1.02 -13.31 10.24
C VAL A 122 -0.15 -14.19 9.37
N PHE A 123 1.13 -14.29 9.69
CA PHE A 123 2.06 -15.17 8.96
C PHE A 123 2.22 -16.53 9.65
N TYR A 124 2.49 -17.55 8.84
CA TYR A 124 3.11 -18.78 9.31
C TYR A 124 4.54 -18.50 9.79
N ASN A 125 5.11 -19.42 10.59
CA ASN A 125 6.57 -19.45 10.78
C ASN A 125 7.23 -19.72 9.43
N ILE A 126 8.14 -18.85 9.02
CA ILE A 126 8.88 -18.96 7.75
C ILE A 126 10.30 -19.35 8.08
N SER A 127 10.79 -20.43 7.49
CA SER A 127 12.17 -20.87 7.64
C SER A 127 13.13 -19.98 6.85
N GLU A 128 14.39 -19.95 7.27
CA GLU A 128 15.45 -19.21 6.58
C GLU A 128 15.62 -19.65 5.10
N ASN A 129 15.40 -20.95 4.82
CA ASN A 129 15.44 -21.44 3.45
C ASN A 129 14.29 -20.88 2.59
N GLU A 130 13.05 -20.83 3.12
CA GLU A 130 11.89 -20.26 2.42
C GLU A 130 12.08 -18.76 2.15
N ILE A 131 12.63 -18.01 3.13
CA ILE A 131 12.98 -16.60 2.96
C ILE A 131 14.01 -16.47 1.82
N SER A 132 15.06 -17.27 1.82
CA SER A 132 16.11 -17.23 0.81
C SER A 132 15.59 -17.55 -0.59
N GLU A 133 14.74 -18.58 -0.74
CA GLU A 133 14.14 -18.93 -2.02
C GLU A 133 13.16 -17.85 -2.51
N TYR A 134 12.44 -17.21 -1.60
CA TYR A 134 11.53 -16.13 -1.97
C TYR A 134 12.28 -14.88 -2.44
N ILE A 135 13.36 -14.49 -1.76
CA ILE A 135 14.22 -13.34 -2.16
C ILE A 135 14.76 -13.54 -3.57
N LYS A 136 15.22 -14.74 -3.93
CA LYS A 136 15.72 -15.07 -5.28
C LYS A 136 14.71 -14.83 -6.40
N THR A 137 13.41 -14.78 -6.08
CA THR A 137 12.36 -14.52 -7.08
C THR A 137 12.35 -13.06 -7.58
N GLY A 138 12.98 -12.15 -6.84
CA GLY A 138 12.92 -10.71 -7.09
C GLY A 138 11.58 -10.07 -6.72
N GLU A 139 10.57 -10.87 -6.33
CA GLU A 139 9.22 -10.38 -6.00
C GLU A 139 9.17 -9.38 -4.83
N PRO A 140 10.01 -9.50 -3.77
CA PRO A 140 9.92 -8.63 -2.59
C PRO A 140 10.17 -7.15 -2.84
N PHE A 141 11.06 -6.80 -3.77
CA PHE A 141 11.73 -5.49 -3.81
C PHE A 141 10.84 -4.30 -4.20
N ASP A 142 9.69 -4.53 -4.78
CA ASP A 142 8.72 -3.47 -5.11
C ASP A 142 7.57 -3.34 -4.09
N LYS A 143 7.65 -4.05 -2.95
CA LYS A 143 6.56 -4.20 -1.99
C LYS A 143 6.95 -3.75 -0.59
N ALA A 144 6.08 -2.97 0.06
CA ALA A 144 6.21 -2.65 1.48
C ALA A 144 6.22 -3.94 2.32
N GLY A 145 7.13 -4.02 3.31
CA GLY A 145 7.32 -5.22 4.13
C GLY A 145 7.95 -6.40 3.41
N GLY A 146 8.35 -6.23 2.13
CA GLY A 146 9.07 -7.24 1.36
C GLY A 146 8.22 -8.46 0.97
N TYR A 147 6.88 -8.36 0.89
CA TYR A 147 6.04 -9.47 0.42
C TYR A 147 4.81 -9.00 -0.35
N GLY A 148 4.24 -9.90 -1.15
CA GLY A 148 2.99 -9.67 -1.86
C GLY A 148 1.95 -10.77 -1.60
N ILE A 149 0.71 -10.36 -1.26
CA ILE A 149 -0.38 -11.31 -1.01
C ILE A 149 -0.91 -11.97 -2.31
N GLN A 150 -0.59 -11.43 -3.47
CA GLN A 150 -1.01 -11.96 -4.77
C GLN A 150 0.01 -12.87 -5.44
N GLY A 151 1.27 -12.86 -4.99
CA GLY A 151 2.35 -13.63 -5.57
C GLY A 151 2.78 -14.81 -4.69
N LYS A 152 4.06 -15.19 -4.80
CA LYS A 152 4.65 -16.28 -3.99
C LYS A 152 4.65 -15.96 -2.49
N GLY A 153 4.71 -14.65 -2.11
CA GLY A 153 4.59 -14.21 -0.73
C GLY A 153 3.24 -14.54 -0.09
N SER A 154 2.21 -14.86 -0.87
CA SER A 154 0.92 -15.34 -0.34
C SER A 154 1.05 -16.64 0.46
N LEU A 155 2.06 -17.46 0.18
CA LEU A 155 2.32 -18.72 0.89
C LEU A 155 2.72 -18.50 2.35
N PHE A 156 3.18 -17.33 2.70
CA PHE A 156 3.51 -16.96 4.07
C PHE A 156 2.27 -16.57 4.88
N VAL A 157 1.18 -16.18 4.20
CA VAL A 157 -0.03 -15.68 4.85
C VAL A 157 -0.89 -16.84 5.35
N ARG A 158 -1.04 -16.91 6.68
CA ARG A 158 -1.92 -17.87 7.34
C ARG A 158 -3.37 -17.39 7.36
N LYS A 159 -3.57 -16.08 7.61
CA LYS A 159 -4.90 -15.48 7.80
C LYS A 159 -4.83 -13.96 7.62
N ILE A 160 -5.95 -13.38 7.23
CA ILE A 160 -6.18 -11.93 7.27
C ILE A 160 -7.43 -11.63 8.12
N HIS A 161 -7.41 -10.50 8.81
CA HIS A 161 -8.56 -9.94 9.51
C HIS A 161 -8.80 -8.52 8.99
N GLY A 162 -9.75 -8.37 8.08
CA GLY A 162 -10.08 -7.12 7.40
C GLY A 162 -10.28 -7.30 5.91
N ASP A 163 -9.88 -6.30 5.13
CA ASP A 163 -10.10 -6.22 3.69
C ASP A 163 -8.87 -6.74 2.92
N TYR A 164 -9.08 -7.76 2.07
CA TYR A 164 -8.05 -8.29 1.17
C TYR A 164 -7.53 -7.23 0.18
N PHE A 165 -8.43 -6.43 -0.40
CA PHE A 165 -8.04 -5.40 -1.35
C PHE A 165 -7.22 -4.28 -0.70
N ASN A 166 -7.42 -4.03 0.59
CA ASN A 166 -6.55 -3.16 1.38
C ASN A 166 -5.11 -3.69 1.40
N VAL A 167 -4.92 -4.99 1.63
CA VAL A 167 -3.57 -5.61 1.64
C VAL A 167 -2.92 -5.57 0.26
N VAL A 168 -3.70 -5.71 -0.82
CA VAL A 168 -3.21 -5.54 -2.20
C VAL A 168 -2.78 -4.09 -2.47
N GLY A 169 -3.44 -3.12 -1.81
CA GLY A 169 -3.06 -1.71 -1.82
C GLY A 169 -4.12 -0.72 -2.29
N LEU A 170 -5.39 -1.14 -2.39
CA LEU A 170 -6.54 -0.26 -2.67
C LEU A 170 -7.82 -0.87 -2.10
N PRO A 171 -8.36 -0.41 -0.95
CA PRO A 171 -9.57 -0.93 -0.34
C PRO A 171 -10.82 -0.51 -1.13
N LEU A 172 -11.20 -1.33 -2.12
CA LEU A 172 -12.26 -1.03 -3.10
C LEU A 172 -13.60 -0.75 -2.45
N CYS A 173 -13.99 -1.57 -1.46
CA CYS A 173 -15.30 -1.41 -0.80
C CYS A 173 -15.42 -0.05 -0.13
N SER A 174 -14.35 0.44 0.48
CA SER A 174 -14.33 1.77 1.09
C SER A 174 -14.34 2.89 0.04
N CYS A 175 -13.68 2.70 -1.11
CA CYS A 175 -13.72 3.67 -2.21
C CYS A 175 -15.11 3.89 -2.79
N LEU A 176 -15.99 2.88 -2.73
CA LEU A 176 -17.37 2.96 -3.26
C LEU A 176 -18.35 3.63 -2.30
N LEU A 177 -17.95 3.88 -1.03
CA LEU A 177 -18.80 4.50 -0.02
C LEU A 177 -18.71 6.03 -0.04
N TYR A 178 -17.77 6.60 -0.76
CA TYR A 178 -17.48 8.04 -0.87
C TYR A 178 -17.43 8.49 -2.33
#